data_1fe83d1bb6150e452acc646407619529
#
_entry.id   1fe83d1bb6150e452acc646407619529
#
_cell.length_a   1.000
_cell.length_b   1.000
_cell.length_c   1.000
_cell.angle_alpha   90.00
_cell.angle_beta   90.00
_cell.angle_gamma   90.00
#
_symmetry.space_group_name_H-M   'P 1'
#
loop_
_entity.id
_entity.type
_entity.pdbx_description
1 polymer ?
#
loop_
_entity_poly.entity_id
_entity_poly.type
_entity_poly.pdbx_seq_one_letter_code
_entity_poly.pdbx_strand_id
1 'polypeptide(L)'
;MRIQLAKLLLKSPDNLLLDEPTNHLDIESIGWLEDFIINSSKAVVVISHDRKFVDDITTRTIEVTMGRIYDYKATYSQYLELRKERREQQMKKYEEQQKMIAETKDFIERFKGTYSKTFQVQSRVKMLEKLELIEVDEEDTSRLRLKFPPSPRSGAYPVQMSDVAMSFDDKQIFSGVNLTMERGDKIAFVGRNGEGKSTLEKCIMGKLQNEGKL
;
A
#
# COMPACT_ATOMS: atom_id res chain seq x y z
N MET A 1 4.72 -15.18 15.58
CA MET A 1 4.41 -13.73 15.54
C MET A 1 3.41 -13.33 16.62
N ARG A 2 2.19 -13.87 16.71
CA ARG A 2 1.17 -13.53 17.74
C ARG A 2 1.67 -13.58 19.18
N ILE A 3 2.39 -14.66 19.58
CA ILE A 3 2.94 -14.80 20.93
C ILE A 3 3.98 -13.73 21.23
N GLN A 4 4.79 -13.34 20.23
CA GLN A 4 5.77 -12.27 20.39
C GLN A 4 5.11 -10.90 20.54
N LEU A 5 4.06 -10.63 19.76
CA LEU A 5 3.25 -9.42 19.88
C LEU A 5 2.60 -9.35 21.28
N ALA A 6 1.95 -10.41 21.72
CA ALA A 6 1.35 -10.48 23.06
C ALA A 6 2.38 -10.24 24.17
N LYS A 7 3.58 -10.87 24.08
CA LYS A 7 4.67 -10.63 25.03
C LYS A 7 5.16 -9.18 25.04
N LEU A 8 5.22 -8.56 23.86
CA LEU A 8 5.63 -7.15 23.71
C LEU A 8 4.61 -6.22 24.37
N LEU A 9 3.34 -6.44 24.10
CA LEU A 9 2.25 -5.63 24.65
C LEU A 9 2.14 -5.78 26.18
N LEU A 10 2.34 -6.99 26.71
CA LEU A 10 2.36 -7.25 28.16
C LEU A 10 3.53 -6.54 28.88
N LYS A 11 4.67 -6.32 28.21
CA LYS A 11 5.79 -5.54 28.77
C LYS A 11 5.47 -4.06 28.91
N SER A 12 4.42 -3.60 28.26
CA SER A 12 3.94 -2.22 28.33
C SER A 12 5.04 -1.15 28.12
N PRO A 13 5.81 -1.21 27.01
CA PRO A 13 6.90 -0.27 26.75
C PRO A 13 6.36 1.15 26.54
N ASP A 14 7.18 2.17 26.79
CA ASP A 14 6.79 3.58 26.57
C ASP A 14 6.65 3.95 25.09
N ASN A 15 7.45 3.30 24.23
CA ASN A 15 7.39 3.46 22.79
C ASN A 15 7.20 2.09 22.14
N LEU A 16 6.24 1.98 21.24
CA LEU A 16 5.90 0.76 20.52
C LEU A 16 6.23 0.94 19.02
N LEU A 17 7.10 0.08 18.50
CA LEU A 17 7.45 0.03 17.07
C LEU A 17 6.88 -1.25 16.49
N LEU A 18 5.97 -1.13 15.54
CA LEU A 18 5.28 -2.24 14.89
C LEU A 18 5.57 -2.23 13.39
N ASP A 19 6.09 -3.33 12.89
CA ASP A 19 6.32 -3.56 11.46
C ASP A 19 5.40 -4.67 10.98
N GLU A 20 4.48 -4.34 10.06
CA GLU A 20 3.46 -5.22 9.50
C GLU A 20 2.71 -6.05 10.58
N PRO A 21 2.14 -5.41 11.61
CA PRO A 21 1.52 -6.14 12.74
C PRO A 21 0.26 -6.91 12.34
N THR A 22 -0.41 -6.51 11.27
CA THR A 22 -1.64 -7.15 10.76
C THR A 22 -1.38 -8.48 10.08
N ASN A 23 -0.12 -8.75 9.66
CA ASN A 23 0.22 -10.00 9.00
C ASN A 23 -0.06 -11.22 9.89
N HIS A 24 -0.82 -12.17 9.35
CA HIS A 24 -1.23 -13.41 10.04
C HIS A 24 -2.21 -13.22 11.20
N LEU A 25 -2.77 -12.04 11.40
CA LEU A 25 -3.89 -11.81 12.30
C LEU A 25 -5.22 -12.09 11.60
N ASP A 26 -6.21 -12.53 12.36
CA ASP A 26 -7.60 -12.55 11.89
C ASP A 26 -8.28 -11.22 12.18
N ILE A 27 -9.44 -11.01 11.58
CA ILE A 27 -10.19 -9.74 11.65
C ILE A 27 -10.47 -9.35 13.12
N GLU A 28 -10.81 -10.30 13.98
CA GLU A 28 -11.07 -10.04 15.40
C GLU A 28 -9.79 -9.58 16.13
N SER A 29 -8.65 -10.21 15.82
CA SER A 29 -7.35 -9.84 16.41
C SER A 29 -6.86 -8.47 15.90
N ILE A 30 -7.16 -8.11 14.66
CA ILE A 30 -6.85 -6.79 14.11
C ILE A 30 -7.68 -5.74 14.84
N GLY A 31 -9.01 -5.91 14.95
CA GLY A 31 -9.87 -4.97 15.66
C GLY A 31 -9.45 -4.80 17.14
N TRP A 32 -9.08 -5.89 17.82
CA TRP A 32 -8.54 -5.79 19.17
C TRP A 32 -7.23 -4.98 19.23
N LEU A 33 -6.33 -5.15 18.24
CA LEU A 33 -5.08 -4.41 18.19
C LEU A 33 -5.32 -2.92 17.91
N GLU A 34 -6.27 -2.59 17.04
CA GLU A 34 -6.71 -1.21 16.77
C GLU A 34 -7.17 -0.53 18.05
N ASP A 35 -8.12 -1.16 18.75
CA ASP A 35 -8.64 -0.67 20.03
C ASP A 35 -7.53 -0.48 21.06
N PHE A 36 -6.60 -1.44 21.15
CA PHE A 36 -5.46 -1.35 22.06
C PHE A 36 -4.57 -0.15 21.76
N ILE A 37 -4.25 0.09 20.47
CA ILE A 37 -3.39 1.20 20.04
C ILE A 37 -4.10 2.54 20.27
N ILE A 38 -5.37 2.66 19.88
CA ILE A 38 -6.17 3.89 20.02
C ILE A 38 -6.28 4.30 21.49
N ASN A 39 -6.52 3.32 22.39
CA ASN A 39 -6.66 3.57 23.83
C ASN A 39 -5.32 3.68 24.56
N SER A 40 -4.20 3.46 23.86
CA SER A 40 -2.87 3.58 24.46
C SER A 40 -2.46 5.05 24.57
N SER A 41 -2.02 5.47 25.75
CA SER A 41 -1.42 6.80 25.96
C SER A 41 0.04 6.90 25.53
N LYS A 42 0.57 5.84 24.89
CA LYS A 42 1.99 5.71 24.54
C LYS A 42 2.25 6.12 23.10
N ALA A 43 3.49 6.42 22.79
CA ALA A 43 3.89 6.66 21.42
C ALA A 43 3.95 5.33 20.64
N VAL A 44 3.23 5.27 19.52
CA VAL A 44 3.20 4.09 18.65
C VAL A 44 3.64 4.51 17.24
N VAL A 45 4.61 3.80 16.69
CA VAL A 45 5.05 3.93 15.30
C VAL A 45 4.70 2.63 14.59
N VAL A 46 3.95 2.74 13.50
CA VAL A 46 3.48 1.59 12.73
C VAL A 46 3.93 1.71 11.28
N ILE A 47 4.40 0.61 10.73
CA ILE A 47 4.61 0.41 9.30
C ILE A 47 3.62 -0.67 8.87
N SER A 48 2.73 -0.39 7.92
CA SER A 48 1.79 -1.37 7.38
C SER A 48 1.34 -1.04 5.96
N HIS A 49 1.01 -2.08 5.21
CA HIS A 49 0.37 -1.98 3.90
C HIS A 49 -1.15 -2.00 3.98
N ASP A 50 -1.71 -2.29 5.15
CA ASP A 50 -3.15 -2.22 5.40
C ASP A 50 -3.59 -0.76 5.60
N ARG A 51 -4.14 -0.19 4.53
CA ARG A 51 -4.54 1.23 4.51
C ARG A 51 -5.62 1.55 5.52
N LYS A 52 -6.57 0.62 5.71
CA LYS A 52 -7.66 0.82 6.67
C LYS A 52 -7.13 0.84 8.09
N PHE A 53 -6.33 -0.16 8.44
CA PHE A 53 -5.67 -0.23 9.75
C PHE A 53 -4.87 1.04 10.06
N VAL A 54 -4.04 1.49 9.11
CA VAL A 54 -3.23 2.71 9.31
C VAL A 54 -4.12 3.94 9.47
N ASP A 55 -5.18 4.08 8.67
CA ASP A 55 -6.08 5.26 8.72
C ASP A 55 -6.84 5.34 10.04
N ASP A 56 -7.28 4.20 10.57
CA ASP A 56 -8.06 4.12 11.80
C ASP A 56 -7.23 4.43 13.07
N ILE A 57 -5.93 4.09 13.07
CA ILE A 57 -5.09 4.22 14.29
C ILE A 57 -4.16 5.43 14.29
N THR A 58 -3.90 6.06 13.13
CA THR A 58 -2.87 7.11 13.04
C THR A 58 -3.46 8.52 13.09
N THR A 59 -2.75 9.41 13.79
CA THR A 59 -3.02 10.86 13.84
C THR A 59 -1.93 11.65 13.11
N ARG A 60 -0.87 10.99 12.68
CA ARG A 60 0.30 11.58 12.03
C ARG A 60 0.91 10.60 11.05
N THR A 61 1.17 11.05 9.86
CA THR A 61 1.75 10.23 8.78
C THR A 61 3.11 10.78 8.37
N ILE A 62 4.11 9.91 8.32
CA ILE A 62 5.47 10.25 7.89
C ILE A 62 5.73 9.58 6.55
N GLU A 63 5.99 10.39 5.53
CA GLU A 63 6.37 9.92 4.20
C GLU A 63 7.88 10.00 4.04
N VAL A 64 8.48 8.91 3.58
CA VAL A 64 9.90 8.85 3.19
C VAL A 64 9.96 8.67 1.69
N THR A 65 10.43 9.71 0.97
CA THR A 65 10.54 9.69 -0.49
C THR A 65 11.79 10.46 -0.94
N MET A 66 12.51 9.96 -1.94
CA MET A 66 13.72 10.57 -2.52
C MET A 66 14.76 11.01 -1.46
N GLY A 67 14.93 10.21 -0.40
CA GLY A 67 15.86 10.52 0.69
C GLY A 67 15.43 11.67 1.60
N ARG A 68 14.21 12.17 1.45
CA ARG A 68 13.61 13.23 2.29
C ARG A 68 12.49 12.67 3.13
N ILE A 69 12.25 13.31 4.26
CA ILE A 69 11.17 12.97 5.19
C ILE A 69 10.16 14.11 5.19
N TYR A 70 8.90 13.76 4.96
CA TYR A 70 7.78 14.69 5.05
C TYR A 70 6.86 14.25 6.19
N ASP A 71 6.50 15.20 7.02
CA ASP A 71 5.74 14.99 8.24
C ASP A 71 4.37 15.66 8.12
N TYR A 72 3.32 14.86 8.15
CA TYR A 72 1.94 15.30 8.03
C TYR A 72 1.21 15.01 9.35
N LYS A 73 0.70 16.05 9.99
CA LYS A 73 -0.20 15.93 11.15
C LYS A 73 -1.61 15.59 10.67
N ALA A 74 -1.75 14.43 10.08
CA ALA A 74 -2.96 13.99 9.40
C ALA A 74 -3.04 12.46 9.37
N THR A 75 -4.26 11.92 9.26
CA THR A 75 -4.51 10.50 9.02
C THR A 75 -4.02 10.11 7.63
N TYR A 76 -3.96 8.81 7.35
CA TYR A 76 -3.48 8.32 6.05
C TYR A 76 -4.31 8.84 4.87
N SER A 77 -5.65 8.86 4.99
CA SER A 77 -6.53 9.38 3.94
C SER A 77 -6.31 10.86 3.68
N GLN A 78 -6.21 11.67 4.73
CA GLN A 78 -5.92 13.10 4.62
C GLN A 78 -4.51 13.37 4.05
N TYR A 79 -3.53 12.56 4.44
CA TYR A 79 -2.18 12.62 3.89
C TYR A 79 -2.17 12.45 2.37
N LEU A 80 -2.97 11.52 1.82
CA LEU A 80 -3.03 11.32 0.36
C LEU A 80 -3.47 12.58 -0.39
N GLU A 81 -4.43 13.34 0.17
CA GLU A 81 -4.87 14.61 -0.40
C GLU A 81 -3.78 15.68 -0.30
N LEU A 82 -3.19 15.85 0.89
CA LEU A 82 -2.09 16.80 1.10
C LEU A 82 -0.87 16.49 0.23
N ARG A 83 -0.55 15.20 0.05
CA ARG A 83 0.50 14.77 -0.86
C ARG A 83 0.23 15.17 -2.30
N LYS A 84 -1.02 15.00 -2.75
CA LYS A 84 -1.43 15.40 -4.10
C LYS A 84 -1.29 16.92 -4.29
N GLU A 85 -1.79 17.71 -3.35
CA GLU A 85 -1.67 19.17 -3.40
C GLU A 85 -0.20 19.62 -3.41
N ARG A 86 0.64 19.05 -2.54
CA ARG A 86 2.08 19.34 -2.52
C ARG A 86 2.71 19.08 -3.88
N ARG A 87 2.38 17.94 -4.48
CA ARG A 87 2.92 17.56 -5.79
C ARG A 87 2.47 18.48 -6.90
N GLU A 88 1.21 18.88 -6.92
CA GLU A 88 0.70 19.85 -7.89
C GLU A 88 1.46 21.20 -7.77
N GLN A 89 1.74 21.63 -6.56
CA GLN A 89 2.54 22.84 -6.31
C GLN A 89 4.00 22.67 -6.77
N GLN A 90 4.61 21.51 -6.52
CA GLN A 90 5.97 21.20 -6.99
C GLN A 90 6.02 21.19 -8.52
N MET A 91 5.03 20.57 -9.17
CA MET A 91 4.96 20.53 -10.63
C MET A 91 4.84 21.92 -11.24
N LYS A 92 3.98 22.79 -10.71
CA LYS A 92 3.87 24.17 -11.17
C LYS A 92 5.19 24.92 -11.05
N LYS A 93 5.84 24.82 -9.90
CA LYS A 93 7.17 25.45 -9.70
C LYS A 93 8.22 24.90 -10.64
N TYR A 94 8.20 23.61 -10.92
CA TYR A 94 9.09 22.97 -11.90
C TYR A 94 8.85 23.50 -13.30
N GLU A 95 7.59 23.57 -13.75
CA GLU A 95 7.24 24.12 -15.07
C GLU A 95 7.64 25.58 -15.23
N GLU A 96 7.40 26.41 -14.21
CA GLU A 96 7.84 27.81 -14.16
C GLU A 96 9.38 27.92 -14.25
N GLN A 97 10.09 27.07 -13.50
CA GLN A 97 11.54 27.03 -13.54
C GLN A 97 12.07 26.60 -14.93
N GLN A 98 11.48 25.56 -15.53
CA GLN A 98 11.86 25.10 -16.87
C GLN A 98 11.62 26.18 -17.92
N LYS A 99 10.50 26.90 -17.84
CA LYS A 99 10.21 28.04 -18.71
C LYS A 99 11.25 29.15 -18.56
N MET A 100 11.57 29.51 -17.32
CA MET A 100 12.59 30.53 -17.04
C MET A 100 13.97 30.11 -17.55
N ILE A 101 14.34 28.82 -17.39
CA ILE A 101 15.60 28.26 -17.92
C ILE A 101 15.61 28.35 -19.46
N ALA A 102 14.52 27.98 -20.13
CA ALA A 102 14.41 28.03 -21.59
C ALA A 102 14.54 29.47 -22.11
N GLU A 103 13.81 30.43 -21.54
CA GLU A 103 13.86 31.84 -21.89
C GLU A 103 15.27 32.43 -21.67
N THR A 104 15.92 32.01 -20.56
CA THR A 104 17.27 32.47 -20.24
C THR A 104 18.30 31.90 -21.22
N LYS A 105 18.20 30.63 -21.60
CA LYS A 105 19.06 30.01 -22.62
C LYS A 105 18.86 30.65 -23.97
N ASP A 106 17.65 30.91 -24.39
CA ASP A 106 17.30 31.62 -25.64
C ASP A 106 17.92 33.02 -25.69
N PHE A 107 17.84 33.76 -24.58
CA PHE A 107 18.48 35.06 -24.48
C PHE A 107 20.01 34.98 -24.64
N ILE A 108 20.63 34.02 -23.91
CA ILE A 108 22.08 33.81 -24.03
C ILE A 108 22.48 33.49 -25.47
N GLU A 109 21.76 32.63 -26.15
CA GLU A 109 22.05 32.21 -27.50
C GLU A 109 21.89 33.38 -28.53
N ARG A 110 20.80 34.13 -28.41
CA ARG A 110 20.48 35.29 -29.26
C ARG A 110 21.52 36.40 -29.17
N PHE A 111 22.08 36.64 -27.97
CA PHE A 111 23.00 37.74 -27.72
C PHE A 111 24.45 37.30 -27.52
N LYS A 112 24.76 36.04 -27.77
CA LYS A 112 26.12 35.50 -27.74
C LYS A 112 26.97 36.21 -28.83
N GLY A 113 28.01 36.93 -28.38
CA GLY A 113 28.90 37.67 -29.26
C GLY A 113 28.54 39.16 -29.49
N THR A 114 27.43 39.64 -28.89
CA THR A 114 27.06 41.06 -28.97
C THR A 114 27.79 41.85 -27.90
N TYR A 115 28.73 42.72 -28.28
CA TYR A 115 29.59 43.46 -27.34
C TYR A 115 28.79 44.23 -26.26
N SER A 116 27.72 44.93 -26.65
CA SER A 116 26.88 45.71 -25.74
C SER A 116 26.06 44.86 -24.72
N LYS A 117 25.95 43.57 -24.96
CA LYS A 117 25.16 42.64 -24.11
C LYS A 117 26.03 41.63 -23.33
N THR A 118 27.36 41.67 -23.50
CA THR A 118 28.30 40.70 -22.92
C THR A 118 28.11 40.57 -21.42
N PHE A 119 27.97 41.67 -20.68
CA PHE A 119 27.78 41.64 -19.23
C PHE A 119 26.46 40.99 -18.82
N GLN A 120 25.37 41.27 -19.55
CA GLN A 120 24.05 40.67 -19.27
C GLN A 120 24.07 39.17 -19.56
N VAL A 121 24.72 38.74 -20.65
CA VAL A 121 24.87 37.31 -20.99
C VAL A 121 25.67 36.58 -19.89
N GLN A 122 26.80 37.11 -19.47
CA GLN A 122 27.61 36.52 -18.38
C GLN A 122 26.86 36.44 -17.07
N SER A 123 26.09 37.46 -16.71
CA SER A 123 25.27 37.45 -15.52
C SER A 123 24.21 36.33 -15.54
N ARG A 124 23.55 36.13 -16.71
CA ARG A 124 22.54 35.06 -16.87
C ARG A 124 23.14 33.67 -16.88
N VAL A 125 24.33 33.49 -17.46
CA VAL A 125 25.07 32.22 -17.38
C VAL A 125 25.36 31.87 -15.94
N LYS A 126 25.92 32.80 -15.16
CA LYS A 126 26.21 32.62 -13.74
C LYS A 126 24.93 32.34 -12.92
N MET A 127 23.79 32.92 -13.31
CA MET A 127 22.51 32.64 -12.67
C MET A 127 22.08 31.20 -12.92
N LEU A 128 22.19 30.70 -14.16
CA LEU A 128 21.86 29.31 -14.48
C LEU A 128 22.80 28.31 -13.78
N GLU A 129 24.09 28.63 -13.68
CA GLU A 129 25.08 27.77 -12.98
C GLU A 129 24.80 27.62 -11.48
N LYS A 130 24.19 28.65 -10.86
CA LYS A 130 23.85 28.64 -9.43
C LYS A 130 22.44 28.17 -9.14
N LEU A 131 21.65 27.90 -10.19
CA LEU A 131 20.26 27.53 -10.04
C LEU A 131 20.14 26.11 -9.50
N GLU A 132 19.51 25.96 -8.35
CA GLU A 132 19.11 24.65 -7.84
C GLU A 132 17.91 24.14 -8.62
N LEU A 133 18.05 22.97 -9.24
CA LEU A 133 16.99 22.35 -10.01
C LEU A 133 15.93 21.78 -9.05
N ILE A 134 14.67 22.10 -9.37
CA ILE A 134 13.54 21.54 -8.61
C ILE A 134 13.37 20.09 -9.05
N GLU A 135 13.53 19.18 -8.11
CA GLU A 135 13.21 17.77 -8.29
C GLU A 135 11.73 17.57 -7.99
N VAL A 136 11.02 16.92 -8.90
CA VAL A 136 9.63 16.55 -8.71
C VAL A 136 9.57 15.07 -8.37
N ASP A 137 8.81 14.72 -7.35
CA ASP A 137 8.55 13.33 -6.97
C ASP A 137 7.91 12.62 -8.18
N GLU A 138 8.62 11.67 -8.76
CA GLU A 138 8.06 10.85 -9.84
C GLU A 138 6.91 10.00 -9.29
N GLU A 139 5.77 10.04 -9.96
CA GLU A 139 4.74 9.04 -9.72
C GLU A 139 5.21 7.72 -10.30
N ASP A 140 5.26 6.70 -9.47
CA ASP A 140 5.34 5.35 -10.00
C ASP A 140 4.03 5.04 -10.73
N THR A 141 3.97 5.51 -11.97
CA THR A 141 2.87 5.24 -12.90
C THR A 141 3.06 3.90 -13.59
N SER A 142 4.07 3.12 -13.20
CA SER A 142 4.32 1.80 -13.75
C SER A 142 3.15 0.87 -13.41
N ARG A 143 2.12 0.92 -14.24
CA ARG A 143 1.02 -0.03 -14.17
C ARG A 143 1.47 -1.32 -14.82
N LEU A 144 1.61 -2.36 -14.05
CA LEU A 144 1.83 -3.70 -14.54
C LEU A 144 0.67 -4.07 -15.48
N ARG A 145 0.89 -4.02 -16.78
CA ARG A 145 -0.08 -4.41 -17.80
C ARG A 145 0.04 -5.91 -18.06
N LEU A 146 -0.45 -6.71 -17.12
CA LEU A 146 -0.56 -8.15 -17.32
C LEU A 146 -1.74 -8.44 -18.26
N LYS A 147 -1.43 -9.02 -19.41
CA LYS A 147 -2.44 -9.64 -20.29
C LYS A 147 -2.36 -11.14 -20.08
N PHE A 148 -3.36 -11.69 -19.40
CA PHE A 148 -3.48 -13.13 -19.30
C PHE A 148 -4.04 -13.68 -20.62
N PRO A 149 -3.51 -14.80 -21.12
CA PRO A 149 -4.14 -15.47 -22.25
C PRO A 149 -5.56 -15.89 -21.88
N PRO A 150 -6.50 -15.86 -22.82
CA PRO A 150 -7.87 -16.29 -22.55
C PRO A 150 -7.88 -17.75 -22.10
N SER A 151 -8.36 -17.99 -20.90
CA SER A 151 -8.58 -19.33 -20.36
C SER A 151 -9.84 -19.95 -20.99
N PRO A 152 -9.90 -21.28 -21.16
CA PRO A 152 -11.13 -21.96 -21.54
C PRO A 152 -12.25 -21.56 -20.57
N ARG A 153 -13.45 -21.35 -21.07
CA ARG A 153 -14.59 -21.00 -20.25
C ARG A 153 -14.92 -22.13 -19.28
N SER A 154 -14.98 -21.85 -18.00
CA SER A 154 -15.51 -22.78 -16.99
C SER A 154 -16.99 -23.04 -17.21
N GLY A 155 -17.53 -24.12 -16.66
CA GLY A 155 -18.98 -24.39 -16.59
C GLY A 155 -19.75 -23.23 -15.91
N ALA A 156 -21.09 -23.31 -15.90
CA ALA A 156 -21.93 -22.36 -15.19
C ALA A 156 -21.65 -22.39 -13.67
N TYR A 157 -21.39 -23.57 -13.16
CA TYR A 157 -21.11 -23.88 -11.76
C TYR A 157 -19.70 -24.49 -11.66
N PRO A 158 -18.64 -23.69 -11.51
CA PRO A 158 -17.28 -24.21 -11.46
C PRO A 158 -16.97 -25.01 -10.20
N VAL A 159 -17.71 -24.83 -9.12
CA VAL A 159 -17.60 -25.60 -7.89
C VAL A 159 -18.98 -25.89 -7.33
N GLN A 160 -19.25 -27.18 -7.07
CA GLN A 160 -20.45 -27.64 -6.39
C GLN A 160 -20.04 -28.62 -5.28
N MET A 161 -20.36 -28.28 -4.06
CA MET A 161 -20.08 -29.08 -2.88
C MET A 161 -21.38 -29.55 -2.25
N SER A 162 -21.48 -30.85 -1.99
CA SER A 162 -22.63 -31.46 -1.33
C SER A 162 -22.14 -32.35 -0.20
N ASP A 163 -22.55 -31.99 1.02
CA ASP A 163 -22.23 -32.70 2.26
C ASP A 163 -20.73 -32.99 2.42
N VAL A 164 -19.91 -31.97 2.11
CA VAL A 164 -18.45 -32.11 2.16
C VAL A 164 -17.99 -32.02 3.61
N ALA A 165 -17.18 -33.01 4.03
CA ALA A 165 -16.55 -33.06 5.33
C ALA A 165 -15.03 -33.25 5.19
N MET A 166 -14.31 -32.81 6.19
CA MET A 166 -12.85 -32.98 6.26
C MET A 166 -12.42 -33.17 7.71
N SER A 167 -11.62 -34.22 7.91
CA SER A 167 -10.99 -34.56 9.20
C SER A 167 -9.52 -34.82 9.01
N PHE A 168 -8.70 -34.50 10.00
CA PHE A 168 -7.31 -34.92 10.09
C PHE A 168 -7.17 -35.80 11.34
N ASP A 169 -6.82 -37.04 11.14
CA ASP A 169 -6.80 -38.06 12.20
C ASP A 169 -8.14 -38.04 12.98
N ASP A 170 -8.11 -37.79 14.28
CA ASP A 170 -9.29 -37.71 15.13
C ASP A 170 -9.94 -36.33 15.22
N LYS A 171 -9.39 -35.33 14.51
CA LYS A 171 -9.90 -33.95 14.56
C LYS A 171 -10.72 -33.61 13.32
N GLN A 172 -12.04 -33.50 13.53
CA GLN A 172 -12.94 -32.95 12.51
C GLN A 172 -12.67 -31.44 12.35
N ILE A 173 -12.48 -30.99 11.12
CA ILE A 173 -12.25 -29.59 10.77
C ILE A 173 -13.55 -28.92 10.37
N PHE A 174 -14.32 -29.56 9.47
CA PHE A 174 -15.67 -29.16 9.09
C PHE A 174 -16.46 -30.34 8.56
N SER A 175 -17.78 -30.25 8.60
CA SER A 175 -18.69 -31.26 8.08
C SER A 175 -19.95 -30.63 7.54
N GLY A 176 -20.62 -31.34 6.62
CA GLY A 176 -21.90 -30.93 6.06
C GLY A 176 -21.83 -29.65 5.22
N VAL A 177 -20.70 -29.35 4.61
CA VAL A 177 -20.55 -28.13 3.82
C VAL A 177 -21.24 -28.30 2.47
N ASN A 178 -22.25 -27.45 2.25
CA ASN A 178 -22.96 -27.34 0.99
C ASN A 178 -22.71 -25.95 0.41
N LEU A 179 -22.07 -25.88 -0.75
CA LEU A 179 -21.71 -24.62 -1.39
C LEU A 179 -21.77 -24.78 -2.91
N THR A 180 -22.44 -23.86 -3.57
CA THR A 180 -22.43 -23.75 -5.04
C THR A 180 -21.84 -22.40 -5.40
N MET A 181 -20.84 -22.42 -6.28
CA MET A 181 -20.23 -21.19 -6.83
C MET A 181 -20.65 -21.07 -8.28
N GLU A 182 -21.19 -19.93 -8.64
CA GLU A 182 -21.52 -19.60 -10.02
C GLU A 182 -20.33 -18.91 -10.72
N ARG A 183 -20.34 -18.96 -12.04
CA ARG A 183 -19.32 -18.26 -12.80
C ARG A 183 -19.42 -16.75 -12.57
N GLY A 184 -18.35 -16.13 -12.09
CA GLY A 184 -18.27 -14.69 -11.83
C GLY A 184 -18.46 -14.33 -10.37
N ASP A 185 -18.83 -15.29 -9.51
CA ASP A 185 -18.91 -15.06 -8.08
C ASP A 185 -17.55 -14.65 -7.51
N LYS A 186 -17.61 -13.78 -6.51
CA LYS A 186 -16.47 -13.36 -5.70
C LYS A 186 -16.77 -13.70 -4.26
N ILE A 187 -16.24 -14.82 -3.78
CA ILE A 187 -16.56 -15.39 -2.48
C ILE A 187 -15.37 -15.19 -1.54
N ALA A 188 -15.62 -14.71 -0.32
CA ALA A 188 -14.64 -14.59 0.74
C ALA A 188 -14.94 -15.62 1.84
N PHE A 189 -13.92 -16.38 2.25
CA PHE A 189 -13.99 -17.23 3.43
C PHE A 189 -13.51 -16.45 4.66
N VAL A 190 -14.40 -16.19 5.58
CA VAL A 190 -14.15 -15.40 6.79
C VAL A 190 -14.25 -16.31 8.01
N GLY A 191 -13.45 -16.09 9.03
CA GLY A 191 -13.44 -16.86 10.29
C GLY A 191 -12.09 -16.75 10.99
N ARG A 192 -12.03 -17.26 12.23
CA ARG A 192 -10.81 -17.26 13.05
C ARG A 192 -9.70 -18.11 12.43
N ASN A 193 -8.48 -17.85 12.85
CA ASN A 193 -7.35 -18.68 12.42
C ASN A 193 -7.46 -20.09 13.02
N GLY A 194 -7.29 -21.10 12.17
CA GLY A 194 -7.41 -22.50 12.54
C GLY A 194 -8.78 -23.12 12.29
N GLU A 195 -9.78 -22.35 11.84
CA GLU A 195 -11.15 -22.86 11.54
C GLU A 195 -11.27 -23.61 10.20
N GLY A 196 -10.17 -23.85 9.51
CA GLY A 196 -10.19 -24.70 8.31
C GLY A 196 -10.38 -23.96 6.99
N LYS A 197 -10.31 -22.60 6.93
CA LYS A 197 -10.44 -21.82 5.67
C LYS A 197 -9.49 -22.30 4.57
N SER A 198 -8.20 -22.40 4.90
CA SER A 198 -7.18 -22.88 3.95
C SER A 198 -7.30 -24.37 3.64
N THR A 199 -7.92 -25.15 4.53
CA THR A 199 -8.24 -26.56 4.31
C THR A 199 -9.35 -26.67 3.27
N LEU A 200 -10.42 -25.89 3.43
CA LEU A 200 -11.52 -25.82 2.48
C LEU A 200 -11.05 -25.40 1.08
N GLU A 201 -10.21 -24.37 1.00
CA GLU A 201 -9.57 -23.94 -0.26
C GLU A 201 -8.80 -25.09 -0.92
N LYS A 202 -7.99 -25.82 -0.14
CA LYS A 202 -7.22 -26.95 -0.66
C LYS A 202 -8.10 -28.12 -1.12
N CYS A 203 -9.24 -28.34 -0.47
CA CYS A 203 -10.23 -29.31 -0.93
C CYS A 203 -10.82 -28.88 -2.29
N ILE A 204 -11.23 -27.60 -2.43
CA ILE A 204 -11.73 -27.05 -3.71
C ILE A 204 -10.70 -27.16 -4.82
N MET A 205 -9.41 -26.98 -4.50
CA MET A 205 -8.30 -27.13 -5.46
C MET A 205 -7.94 -28.60 -5.78
N GLY A 206 -8.61 -29.57 -5.16
CA GLY A 206 -8.30 -30.99 -5.32
C GLY A 206 -6.95 -31.41 -4.69
N LYS A 207 -6.36 -30.60 -3.84
CA LYS A 207 -5.09 -30.90 -3.16
C LYS A 207 -5.24 -31.75 -1.91
N LEU A 208 -6.44 -31.82 -1.36
CA LEU A 208 -6.80 -32.67 -0.24
C LEU A 208 -8.01 -33.49 -0.61
N GLN A 209 -7.99 -34.75 -0.22
CA GLN A 209 -9.17 -35.63 -0.36
C GLN A 209 -10.16 -35.27 0.75
N ASN A 210 -11.41 -35.14 0.41
CA ASN A 210 -12.52 -34.84 1.30
C ASN A 210 -13.54 -35.97 1.26
N GLU A 211 -14.35 -36.07 2.27
CA GLU A 211 -15.59 -36.85 2.28
C GLU A 211 -16.72 -36.02 1.63
N GLY A 212 -17.71 -36.70 1.04
CA GLY A 212 -18.78 -36.03 0.32
C GLY A 212 -18.47 -35.84 -1.16
N LYS A 213 -19.31 -35.05 -1.84
CA LYS A 213 -19.24 -34.82 -3.29
C LYS A 213 -18.75 -33.39 -3.55
N LEU A 214 -17.65 -33.30 -4.29
CA LEU A 214 -17.07 -32.04 -4.76
C LEU A 214 -17.00 -32.06 -6.29
#